data_ab382be3286214aef1fb54828f3a3453
#
_entry.id   ab382be3286214aef1fb54828f3a3453
#
_cell.length_a   1.000
_cell.length_b   1.000
_cell.length_c   1.000
_cell.angle_alpha   90.00
_cell.angle_beta   90.00
_cell.angle_gamma   90.00
#
_symmetry.space_group_name_H-M   'P 1'
#
loop_
_entity.id
_entity.type
_entity.pdbx_description
1 polymer ?
#
loop_
_entity_poly.entity_id
_entity_poly.type
_entity_poly.pdbx_seq_one_letter_code
_entity_poly.pdbx_strand_id
1 'polypeptide(L)'
;MNFNKKKEIKDCLLLNANCMDVFHSIMKDNNNVIVVSDPPFNIGYHYNKYSDSMKDKDYYEMLVYLFGQSPSVVIHYPESLYKLAIELGKVPERIVSWVYNSNTSRQHRDIAFFGVKPDFNAVRQPYKNLNDKRIQKRIAEGNTGAKLYDWWNINQVKNVSKDKTAHPCQMPSEVMKNIIGILPKDVIVVDPFMGSGTTGVACAELGRKFIGIEMDVDYFDIAEQRIFAANNVNESL
;
A
#
# COMPACT_ATOMS: atom_id res chain seq x y z
N MET A 1 22.74 6.04 -7.32
CA MET A 1 21.29 6.33 -7.43
C MET A 1 21.11 7.75 -7.96
N ASN A 2 20.26 7.94 -8.95
CA ASN A 2 19.94 9.27 -9.49
C ASN A 2 18.60 9.73 -8.89
N PHE A 3 18.60 10.72 -8.00
CA PHE A 3 17.41 11.29 -7.36
C PHE A 3 17.55 12.81 -7.23
N ASN A 4 16.41 13.52 -7.23
CA ASN A 4 16.37 14.98 -7.10
C ASN A 4 16.42 15.44 -5.63
N LYS A 5 15.66 14.74 -4.77
CA LYS A 5 15.61 14.98 -3.31
C LYS A 5 15.68 13.64 -2.57
N LYS A 6 16.32 13.68 -1.39
CA LYS A 6 16.33 12.57 -0.43
C LYS A 6 15.92 13.09 0.94
N LYS A 7 15.04 12.37 1.63
CA LYS A 7 14.66 12.71 3.00
C LYS A 7 14.65 11.46 3.87
N GLU A 8 15.21 11.57 5.06
CA GLU A 8 15.17 10.54 6.09
C GLU A 8 14.32 11.05 7.26
N ILE A 9 13.31 10.28 7.67
CA ILE A 9 12.40 10.57 8.77
C ILE A 9 12.29 9.31 9.61
N LYS A 10 13.07 9.23 10.70
CA LYS A 10 13.21 8.01 11.52
C LYS A 10 13.51 6.77 10.63
N ASP A 11 12.63 5.76 10.64
CA ASP A 11 12.74 4.54 9.85
C ASP A 11 12.22 4.67 8.41
N CYS A 12 11.91 5.88 7.95
CA CYS A 12 11.39 6.14 6.63
C CYS A 12 12.42 6.88 5.76
N LEU A 13 12.75 6.30 4.60
CA LEU A 13 13.57 6.91 3.56
C LEU A 13 12.67 7.29 2.38
N LEU A 14 12.70 8.55 1.98
CA LEU A 14 11.93 9.06 0.85
C LEU A 14 12.87 9.54 -0.26
N LEU A 15 12.58 9.18 -1.51
CA LEU A 15 13.35 9.56 -2.68
C LEU A 15 12.45 10.24 -3.72
N ASN A 16 12.78 11.48 -4.11
CA ASN A 16 12.16 12.10 -5.27
C ASN A 16 12.93 11.67 -6.52
N ALA A 17 12.43 10.66 -7.21
CA ALA A 17 13.07 10.05 -8.38
C ALA A 17 12.06 9.30 -9.24
N ASN A 18 12.44 8.95 -10.47
CA ASN A 18 11.79 7.90 -11.21
C ASN A 18 12.17 6.54 -10.58
N CYS A 19 11.18 5.73 -10.23
CA CYS A 19 11.44 4.43 -9.60
C CYS A 19 12.35 3.54 -10.45
N MET A 20 12.23 3.58 -11.78
CA MET A 20 13.04 2.78 -12.69
C MET A 20 14.55 3.09 -12.60
N ASP A 21 14.91 4.32 -12.17
CA ASP A 21 16.32 4.75 -12.06
C ASP A 21 16.98 4.31 -10.74
N VAL A 22 16.19 4.07 -9.69
CA VAL A 22 16.72 3.84 -8.34
C VAL A 22 16.37 2.47 -7.75
N PHE A 23 15.33 1.80 -8.28
CA PHE A 23 14.79 0.57 -7.70
C PHE A 23 15.83 -0.55 -7.58
N HIS A 24 16.60 -0.80 -8.64
CA HIS A 24 17.64 -1.83 -8.62
C HIS A 24 18.66 -1.64 -7.48
N SER A 25 19.11 -0.41 -7.27
CA SER A 25 20.05 -0.10 -6.19
C SER A 25 19.42 -0.31 -4.82
N ILE A 26 18.13 0.09 -4.65
CA ILE A 26 17.39 -0.13 -3.39
C ILE A 26 17.30 -1.64 -3.09
N MET A 27 16.95 -2.45 -4.09
CA MET A 27 16.81 -3.90 -3.92
C MET A 27 18.14 -4.59 -3.63
N LYS A 28 19.24 -4.11 -4.22
CA LYS A 28 20.60 -4.60 -3.99
C LYS A 28 21.12 -4.28 -2.58
N ASP A 29 20.83 -3.07 -2.10
CA ASP A 29 21.38 -2.54 -0.86
C ASP A 29 20.55 -2.96 0.38
N ASN A 30 19.37 -3.57 0.18
CA ASN A 30 18.47 -3.95 1.25
C ASN A 30 18.04 -5.41 1.16
N ASN A 31 18.18 -6.12 2.27
CA ASN A 31 17.66 -7.47 2.45
C ASN A 31 16.28 -7.43 3.12
N ASN A 32 15.51 -8.50 2.96
CA ASN A 32 14.21 -8.67 3.61
C ASN A 32 13.19 -7.56 3.25
N VAL A 33 13.06 -7.30 1.96
CA VAL A 33 12.17 -6.29 1.39
C VAL A 33 10.84 -6.92 0.99
N ILE A 34 9.75 -6.20 1.21
CA ILE A 34 8.44 -6.46 0.57
C ILE A 34 8.03 -5.19 -0.17
N VAL A 35 7.74 -5.32 -1.46
CA VAL A 35 7.20 -4.22 -2.26
C VAL A 35 5.70 -4.14 -2.04
N VAL A 36 5.18 -2.99 -1.63
CA VAL A 36 3.74 -2.75 -1.42
C VAL A 36 3.34 -1.52 -2.20
N SER A 37 2.44 -1.66 -3.16
CA SER A 37 2.06 -0.49 -3.96
C SER A 37 0.66 -0.58 -4.58
N ASP A 38 0.08 0.59 -4.81
CA ASP A 38 -1.05 0.89 -5.69
C ASP A 38 -0.49 1.59 -6.94
N PRO A 39 0.04 0.85 -7.94
CA PRO A 39 0.69 1.44 -9.09
C PRO A 39 -0.31 2.22 -9.95
N PRO A 40 0.14 3.15 -10.85
CA PRO A 40 -0.72 3.72 -11.86
C PRO A 40 -1.39 2.62 -12.69
N PHE A 41 -2.69 2.79 -13.04
CA PHE A 41 -3.50 1.67 -13.58
C PHE A 41 -3.50 1.55 -15.09
N ASN A 42 -2.77 2.43 -15.76
CA ASN A 42 -2.70 2.50 -17.23
C ASN A 42 -4.07 2.66 -17.92
N ILE A 43 -4.91 3.53 -17.33
CA ILE A 43 -6.28 3.81 -17.80
C ILE A 43 -6.45 5.21 -18.36
N GLY A 44 -5.35 5.92 -18.63
CA GLY A 44 -5.35 7.29 -19.12
C GLY A 44 -5.70 8.32 -18.05
N TYR A 45 -5.39 8.05 -16.79
CA TYR A 45 -5.63 9.01 -15.72
C TYR A 45 -4.65 10.20 -15.82
N HIS A 46 -5.14 11.42 -15.56
CA HIS A 46 -4.32 12.63 -15.63
C HIS A 46 -3.56 12.87 -14.31
N TYR A 47 -2.31 12.48 -14.28
CA TYR A 47 -1.34 12.88 -13.26
C TYR A 47 -0.57 14.12 -13.73
N ASN A 48 0.04 14.86 -12.80
CA ASN A 48 0.76 16.10 -13.14
C ASN A 48 1.94 15.86 -14.10
N LYS A 49 2.77 14.85 -13.84
CA LYS A 49 4.03 14.57 -14.57
C LYS A 49 4.07 13.19 -15.23
N TYR A 50 3.16 12.31 -14.89
CA TYR A 50 3.15 10.94 -15.41
C TYR A 50 2.03 10.78 -16.45
N SER A 51 2.38 10.19 -17.60
CA SER A 51 1.40 9.80 -18.62
C SER A 51 0.95 8.37 -18.35
N ASP A 52 -0.29 8.21 -17.85
CA ASP A 52 -0.91 6.93 -17.52
C ASP A 52 -1.50 6.23 -18.77
N SER A 53 -0.67 6.13 -19.83
CA SER A 53 -1.08 5.62 -21.15
C SER A 53 0.07 4.90 -21.85
N MET A 54 0.70 3.96 -21.14
CA MET A 54 1.73 3.09 -21.72
C MET A 54 1.09 2.03 -22.64
N LYS A 55 1.86 1.49 -23.57
CA LYS A 55 1.46 0.26 -24.27
C LYS A 55 1.37 -0.88 -23.25
N ASP A 56 0.38 -1.74 -23.37
CA ASP A 56 0.14 -2.84 -22.43
C ASP A 56 1.42 -3.65 -22.14
N LYS A 57 2.19 -3.99 -23.17
CA LYS A 57 3.43 -4.74 -23.04
C LYS A 57 4.43 -4.01 -22.12
N ASP A 58 4.73 -2.76 -22.42
CA ASP A 58 5.71 -1.95 -21.67
C ASP A 58 5.26 -1.74 -20.22
N TYR A 59 3.96 -1.59 -20.01
CA TYR A 59 3.35 -1.48 -18.68
C TYR A 59 3.55 -2.74 -17.84
N TYR A 60 3.25 -3.93 -18.39
CA TYR A 60 3.43 -5.17 -17.64
C TYR A 60 4.90 -5.55 -17.48
N GLU A 61 5.78 -5.22 -18.42
CA GLU A 61 7.24 -5.35 -18.25
C GLU A 61 7.73 -4.51 -17.05
N MET A 62 7.26 -3.27 -16.91
CA MET A 62 7.54 -2.42 -15.74
C MET A 62 7.03 -3.04 -14.45
N LEU A 63 5.78 -3.53 -14.42
CA LEU A 63 5.23 -4.17 -13.23
C LEU A 63 6.00 -5.44 -12.85
N VAL A 64 6.36 -6.28 -13.82
CA VAL A 64 7.18 -7.48 -13.58
C VAL A 64 8.55 -7.12 -13.03
N TYR A 65 9.18 -6.08 -13.56
CA TYR A 65 10.45 -5.59 -13.04
C TYR A 65 10.36 -5.15 -11.56
N LEU A 66 9.30 -4.42 -11.20
CA LEU A 66 9.13 -3.89 -9.85
C LEU A 66 8.64 -4.94 -8.85
N PHE A 67 7.73 -5.83 -9.25
CA PHE A 67 7.08 -6.77 -8.33
C PHE A 67 7.61 -8.20 -8.40
N GLY A 68 8.48 -8.51 -9.35
CA GLY A 68 9.04 -9.85 -9.56
C GLY A 68 10.31 -10.17 -8.77
N GLN A 69 11.03 -9.14 -8.28
CA GLN A 69 12.36 -9.29 -7.65
C GLN A 69 12.30 -9.68 -6.16
N SER A 70 11.18 -9.45 -5.49
CA SER A 70 10.96 -9.78 -4.07
C SER A 70 9.51 -10.16 -3.82
N PRO A 71 9.15 -10.62 -2.61
CA PRO A 71 7.75 -10.69 -2.22
C PRO A 71 7.06 -9.34 -2.41
N SER A 72 5.81 -9.35 -2.88
CA SER A 72 5.12 -8.11 -3.21
C SER A 72 3.63 -8.16 -2.88
N VAL A 73 3.05 -6.99 -2.61
CA VAL A 73 1.61 -6.77 -2.43
C VAL A 73 1.18 -5.71 -3.42
N VAL A 74 0.33 -6.09 -4.35
CA VAL A 74 -0.10 -5.23 -5.45
C VAL A 74 -1.59 -4.99 -5.35
N ILE A 75 -1.98 -3.72 -5.38
CA ILE A 75 -3.38 -3.29 -5.40
C ILE A 75 -3.73 -2.92 -6.83
N HIS A 76 -4.75 -3.58 -7.41
CA HIS A 76 -5.15 -3.28 -8.78
C HIS A 76 -6.59 -3.77 -9.06
N TYR A 77 -7.08 -3.52 -10.25
CA TYR A 77 -8.27 -4.20 -10.74
C TYR A 77 -7.98 -5.69 -10.95
N PRO A 78 -8.97 -6.58 -10.71
CA PRO A 78 -8.79 -8.04 -10.82
C PRO A 78 -8.19 -8.47 -12.16
N GLU A 79 -8.67 -7.91 -13.27
CA GLU A 79 -8.24 -8.27 -14.62
C GLU A 79 -6.74 -8.01 -14.82
N SER A 80 -6.24 -6.89 -14.27
CA SER A 80 -4.83 -6.54 -14.36
C SER A 80 -3.96 -7.42 -13.45
N LEU A 81 -4.47 -7.82 -12.27
CA LEU A 81 -3.76 -8.76 -11.41
C LEU A 81 -3.65 -10.15 -12.02
N TYR A 82 -4.67 -10.62 -12.75
CA TYR A 82 -4.58 -11.88 -13.49
C TYR A 82 -3.51 -11.83 -14.58
N LYS A 83 -3.47 -10.75 -15.37
CA LYS A 83 -2.41 -10.54 -16.36
C LYS A 83 -1.04 -10.49 -15.69
N LEU A 84 -0.89 -9.72 -14.63
CA LEU A 84 0.37 -9.62 -13.88
C LEU A 84 0.82 -10.99 -13.33
N ALA A 85 -0.10 -11.80 -12.80
CA ALA A 85 0.21 -13.13 -12.30
C ALA A 85 0.74 -14.06 -13.40
N ILE A 86 0.18 -13.95 -14.62
CA ILE A 86 0.64 -14.69 -15.80
C ILE A 86 2.06 -14.24 -16.19
N GLU A 87 2.30 -12.94 -16.29
CA GLU A 87 3.59 -12.36 -16.65
C GLU A 87 4.68 -12.65 -15.61
N LEU A 88 4.33 -12.66 -14.32
CA LEU A 88 5.22 -13.06 -13.23
C LEU A 88 5.48 -14.56 -13.19
N GLY A 89 4.65 -15.38 -13.83
CA GLY A 89 4.66 -16.84 -13.68
C GLY A 89 4.40 -17.29 -12.24
N LYS A 90 3.64 -16.50 -11.46
CA LYS A 90 3.40 -16.74 -10.03
C LYS A 90 1.92 -16.58 -9.70
N VAL A 91 1.39 -17.50 -8.89
CA VAL A 91 0.06 -17.36 -8.29
C VAL A 91 0.19 -16.61 -6.96
N PRO A 92 -0.69 -15.66 -6.65
CA PRO A 92 -0.66 -15.00 -5.35
C PRO A 92 -0.99 -15.99 -4.22
N GLU A 93 -0.28 -15.88 -3.09
CA GLU A 93 -0.53 -16.68 -1.86
C GLU A 93 -1.91 -16.38 -1.26
N ARG A 94 -2.40 -15.14 -1.45
CA ARG A 94 -3.70 -14.67 -1.02
C ARG A 94 -4.16 -13.50 -1.88
N ILE A 95 -5.47 -13.39 -2.05
CA ILE A 95 -6.14 -12.21 -2.57
C ILE A 95 -7.10 -11.70 -1.49
N VAL A 96 -7.13 -10.38 -1.31
CA VAL A 96 -8.12 -9.67 -0.49
C VAL A 96 -8.94 -8.78 -1.40
N SER A 97 -10.27 -8.86 -1.33
CA SER A 97 -11.15 -7.97 -2.08
C SER A 97 -11.47 -6.72 -1.24
N TRP A 98 -10.98 -5.58 -1.70
CA TRP A 98 -11.33 -4.28 -1.13
C TRP A 98 -12.49 -3.68 -1.91
N VAL A 99 -13.67 -3.61 -1.25
CA VAL A 99 -14.91 -3.07 -1.82
C VAL A 99 -15.22 -1.68 -1.28
N TYR A 100 -15.84 -0.85 -2.10
CA TYR A 100 -16.18 0.53 -1.77
C TYR A 100 -17.38 1.03 -2.60
N ASN A 101 -18.10 2.02 -2.09
CA ASN A 101 -19.18 2.66 -2.83
C ASN A 101 -18.62 3.73 -3.78
N SER A 102 -18.93 3.62 -5.06
CA SER A 102 -18.63 4.61 -6.08
C SER A 102 -19.81 4.80 -7.04
N ASN A 103 -19.78 5.85 -7.82
CA ASN A 103 -20.78 6.12 -8.87
C ASN A 103 -20.44 5.42 -10.21
N THR A 104 -19.49 4.49 -10.20
CA THR A 104 -19.08 3.72 -11.37
C THR A 104 -19.46 2.26 -11.22
N SER A 105 -19.43 1.49 -12.29
CA SER A 105 -19.66 0.03 -12.27
C SER A 105 -18.55 -0.72 -11.53
N ARG A 106 -17.36 -0.15 -11.41
CA ARG A 106 -16.23 -0.73 -10.67
C ARG A 106 -16.29 -0.31 -9.22
N GLN A 107 -16.63 -1.24 -8.33
CA GLN A 107 -16.79 -0.99 -6.89
C GLN A 107 -15.86 -1.83 -6.03
N HIS A 108 -14.81 -2.37 -6.60
CA HIS A 108 -13.76 -3.06 -5.86
C HIS A 108 -12.41 -3.01 -6.57
N ARG A 109 -11.38 -3.23 -5.80
CA ARG A 109 -10.01 -3.57 -6.21
C ARG A 109 -9.59 -4.80 -5.44
N ASP A 110 -8.72 -5.58 -6.02
CA ASP A 110 -8.11 -6.69 -5.31
C ASP A 110 -6.69 -6.32 -4.85
N ILE A 111 -6.28 -6.95 -3.76
CA ILE A 111 -4.97 -6.81 -3.14
C ILE A 111 -4.34 -8.20 -3.21
N ALA A 112 -3.38 -8.39 -4.10
CA ALA A 112 -2.73 -9.67 -4.33
C ALA A 112 -1.39 -9.74 -3.61
N PHE A 113 -1.17 -10.81 -2.85
CA PHE A 113 0.04 -11.10 -2.09
C PHE A 113 0.88 -12.13 -2.83
N PHE A 114 1.99 -11.74 -3.43
CA PHE A 114 2.91 -12.63 -4.16
C PHE A 114 4.14 -12.95 -3.32
N GLY A 115 4.41 -14.23 -3.10
CA GLY A 115 5.58 -14.71 -2.35
C GLY A 115 5.61 -14.30 -0.88
N VAL A 116 4.49 -13.78 -0.34
CA VAL A 116 4.31 -13.45 1.08
C VAL A 116 2.94 -13.90 1.56
N LYS A 117 2.90 -14.60 2.68
CA LYS A 117 1.66 -15.08 3.30
C LYS A 117 1.21 -14.12 4.39
N PRO A 118 0.05 -13.43 4.23
CA PRO A 118 -0.43 -12.48 5.24
C PRO A 118 -0.94 -13.21 6.50
N ASP A 119 -0.65 -12.63 7.68
CA ASP A 119 -1.22 -13.10 8.96
C ASP A 119 -2.45 -12.27 9.34
N PHE A 120 -3.62 -12.76 9.00
CA PHE A 120 -4.90 -12.11 9.34
C PHE A 120 -5.18 -12.05 10.86
N ASN A 121 -4.42 -12.75 11.70
CA ASN A 121 -4.58 -12.68 13.15
C ASN A 121 -3.81 -11.49 13.76
N ALA A 122 -2.86 -10.91 13.02
CA ALA A 122 -2.03 -9.80 13.52
C ALA A 122 -2.82 -8.49 13.69
N VAL A 123 -3.94 -8.34 12.99
CA VAL A 123 -4.80 -7.15 13.07
C VAL A 123 -6.19 -7.55 13.56
N ARG A 124 -6.77 -6.73 14.46
CA ARG A 124 -8.09 -6.93 15.00
C ARG A 124 -9.08 -5.91 14.44
N GLN A 125 -10.28 -6.38 14.12
CA GLN A 125 -11.42 -5.55 13.72
C GLN A 125 -12.58 -5.70 14.71
N PRO A 126 -13.48 -4.71 14.81
CA PRO A 126 -14.63 -4.81 15.71
C PRO A 126 -15.48 -6.06 15.43
N TYR A 127 -16.02 -6.66 16.46
CA TYR A 127 -17.01 -7.72 16.30
C TYR A 127 -18.29 -7.17 15.68
N LYS A 128 -18.84 -7.87 14.68
CA LYS A 128 -20.06 -7.45 13.98
C LYS A 128 -21.34 -7.64 14.80
N ASN A 129 -21.37 -8.63 15.69
CA ASN A 129 -22.57 -8.96 16.50
C ASN A 129 -22.19 -9.15 17.97
N LEU A 130 -22.25 -8.08 18.74
CA LEU A 130 -21.93 -8.11 20.18
C LEU A 130 -22.92 -8.93 21.04
N ASN A 131 -24.10 -9.23 20.50
CA ASN A 131 -25.13 -10.05 21.19
C ASN A 131 -24.92 -11.56 21.01
N ASP A 132 -23.99 -12.00 20.17
CA ASP A 132 -23.65 -13.42 20.02
C ASP A 132 -22.93 -13.93 21.29
N LYS A 133 -23.49 -14.95 21.94
CA LYS A 133 -22.93 -15.53 23.18
C LYS A 133 -21.49 -15.97 23.06
N ARG A 134 -21.06 -16.47 21.87
CA ARG A 134 -19.68 -16.88 21.61
C ARG A 134 -18.75 -15.66 21.59
N ILE A 135 -19.23 -14.53 21.04
CA ILE A 135 -18.49 -13.27 21.02
C ILE A 135 -18.40 -12.69 22.42
N GLN A 136 -19.49 -12.69 23.19
CA GLN A 136 -19.49 -12.27 24.59
C GLN A 136 -18.49 -13.07 25.44
N LYS A 137 -18.43 -14.39 25.24
CA LYS A 137 -17.42 -15.24 25.89
C LYS A 137 -16.01 -14.81 25.53
N ARG A 138 -15.72 -14.59 24.24
CA ARG A 138 -14.38 -14.12 23.79
C ARG A 138 -14.00 -12.76 24.37
N ILE A 139 -14.95 -11.85 24.46
CA ILE A 139 -14.72 -10.52 25.09
C ILE A 139 -14.41 -10.71 26.58
N ALA A 140 -15.16 -11.57 27.29
CA ALA A 140 -14.90 -11.89 28.69
C ALA A 140 -13.53 -12.56 28.91
N GLU A 141 -13.01 -13.28 27.91
CA GLU A 141 -11.66 -13.87 27.87
C GLU A 141 -10.56 -12.83 27.48
N GLY A 142 -10.89 -11.55 27.32
CA GLY A 142 -9.95 -10.46 27.03
C GLY A 142 -9.66 -10.25 25.52
N ASN A 143 -10.42 -10.89 24.61
CA ASN A 143 -10.22 -10.64 23.19
C ASN A 143 -10.80 -9.29 22.77
N THR A 144 -10.00 -8.45 22.09
CA THR A 144 -10.35 -7.07 21.72
C THR A 144 -11.09 -6.95 20.38
N GLY A 145 -11.22 -8.05 19.60
CA GLY A 145 -11.90 -8.04 18.30
C GLY A 145 -11.73 -9.34 17.52
N ALA A 146 -12.39 -9.40 16.38
CA ALA A 146 -12.22 -10.47 15.39
C ALA A 146 -10.90 -10.29 14.62
N LYS A 147 -10.36 -11.38 14.06
CA LYS A 147 -9.28 -11.29 13.07
C LYS A 147 -9.76 -10.58 11.82
N LEU A 148 -8.87 -10.04 11.00
CA LEU A 148 -9.23 -9.61 9.66
C LEU A 148 -9.69 -10.80 8.79
N TYR A 149 -10.48 -10.48 7.79
CA TYR A 149 -10.89 -11.41 6.73
C TYR A 149 -10.30 -10.95 5.39
N ASP A 150 -10.53 -11.71 4.34
CA ASP A 150 -10.08 -11.38 2.97
C ASP A 150 -11.12 -10.55 2.18
N TRP A 151 -12.00 -9.86 2.87
CA TRP A 151 -12.98 -8.94 2.31
C TRP A 151 -13.09 -7.68 3.18
N TRP A 152 -12.76 -6.52 2.60
CA TRP A 152 -12.75 -5.23 3.31
C TRP A 152 -13.73 -4.26 2.66
N ASN A 153 -14.67 -3.73 3.45
CA ASN A 153 -15.58 -2.68 3.01
C ASN A 153 -15.12 -1.35 3.60
N ILE A 154 -14.26 -0.65 2.85
CA ILE A 154 -13.64 0.60 3.24
C ILE A 154 -13.83 1.59 2.10
N ASN A 155 -14.50 2.72 2.35
CA ASN A 155 -14.75 3.72 1.32
C ASN A 155 -13.44 4.39 0.85
N GLN A 156 -13.42 4.77 -0.43
CA GLN A 156 -12.37 5.60 -1.00
C GLN A 156 -12.33 6.99 -0.35
N VAL A 157 -11.17 7.63 -0.36
CA VAL A 157 -11.03 9.02 0.09
C VAL A 157 -11.73 9.93 -0.90
N LYS A 158 -12.82 10.56 -0.46
CA LYS A 158 -13.60 11.51 -1.27
C LYS A 158 -12.99 12.92 -1.17
N ASN A 159 -13.25 13.77 -2.16
CA ASN A 159 -12.74 15.14 -2.20
C ASN A 159 -13.15 16.01 -0.98
N VAL A 160 -14.24 15.64 -0.30
CA VAL A 160 -14.74 16.29 0.93
C VAL A 160 -14.17 15.69 2.23
N SER A 161 -13.31 14.67 2.15
CA SER A 161 -12.71 14.04 3.33
C SER A 161 -11.70 14.97 3.99
N LYS A 162 -11.68 15.03 5.32
CA LYS A 162 -10.70 15.84 6.08
C LYS A 162 -9.24 15.45 5.77
N ASP A 163 -9.00 14.18 5.46
CA ASP A 163 -7.66 13.63 5.19
C ASP A 163 -7.26 13.76 3.71
N LYS A 164 -8.11 14.37 2.86
CA LYS A 164 -7.83 14.49 1.43
C LYS A 164 -6.72 15.51 1.19
N THR A 165 -5.70 15.06 0.43
CA THR A 165 -4.62 15.91 -0.07
C THR A 165 -4.88 16.33 -1.52
N ALA A 166 -3.98 17.13 -2.10
CA ALA A 166 -4.02 17.49 -3.51
C ALA A 166 -3.77 16.28 -4.44
N HIS A 167 -3.26 15.15 -3.92
CA HIS A 167 -3.07 13.93 -4.74
C HIS A 167 -4.46 13.36 -5.15
N PRO A 168 -4.71 13.16 -6.44
CA PRO A 168 -6.05 12.81 -6.94
C PRO A 168 -6.53 11.44 -6.49
N CYS A 169 -5.63 10.45 -6.47
CA CYS A 169 -5.91 9.04 -6.19
C CYS A 169 -5.38 8.60 -4.82
N GLN A 170 -5.63 9.39 -3.77
CA GLN A 170 -5.16 9.06 -2.43
C GLN A 170 -5.82 7.77 -1.90
N MET A 171 -5.00 6.82 -1.47
CA MET A 171 -5.44 5.59 -0.82
C MET A 171 -6.01 5.84 0.59
N PRO A 172 -7.06 5.12 1.02
CA PRO A 172 -7.51 5.15 2.41
C PRO A 172 -6.44 4.62 3.37
N SER A 173 -6.17 5.36 4.43
CA SER A 173 -5.17 4.99 5.44
C SER A 173 -5.48 3.63 6.09
N GLU A 174 -6.76 3.32 6.32
CA GLU A 174 -7.19 2.05 6.89
C GLU A 174 -6.82 0.85 6.01
N VAL A 175 -6.94 0.96 4.69
CA VAL A 175 -6.54 -0.11 3.75
C VAL A 175 -5.05 -0.39 3.88
N MET A 176 -4.21 0.65 3.88
CA MET A 176 -2.77 0.50 4.00
C MET A 176 -2.34 -0.01 5.38
N LYS A 177 -2.97 0.47 6.45
CA LYS A 177 -2.73 -0.05 7.82
C LYS A 177 -3.06 -1.55 7.93
N ASN A 178 -4.15 -1.98 7.32
CA ASN A 178 -4.52 -3.38 7.29
C ASN A 178 -3.49 -4.21 6.50
N ILE A 179 -3.05 -3.75 5.33
CA ILE A 179 -2.00 -4.42 4.55
C ILE A 179 -0.72 -4.54 5.38
N ILE A 180 -0.19 -3.41 5.85
CA ILE A 180 1.09 -3.36 6.57
C ILE A 180 1.02 -4.15 7.88
N GLY A 181 -0.13 -4.10 8.57
CA GLY A 181 -0.36 -4.80 9.85
C GLY A 181 -0.33 -6.32 9.74
N ILE A 182 -0.71 -6.90 8.59
CA ILE A 182 -0.74 -8.35 8.37
C ILE A 182 0.54 -8.89 7.69
N LEU A 183 1.51 -8.01 7.37
CA LEU A 183 2.83 -8.42 6.87
C LEU A 183 3.78 -8.80 8.01
N PRO A 184 4.82 -9.61 7.75
CA PRO A 184 5.88 -9.89 8.71
C PRO A 184 6.47 -8.59 9.29
N LYS A 185 6.84 -8.59 10.58
CA LYS A 185 7.25 -7.36 11.28
C LYS A 185 8.64 -6.84 10.85
N ASP A 186 9.58 -7.74 10.61
CA ASP A 186 10.99 -7.41 10.40
C ASP A 186 11.34 -7.18 8.92
N VAL A 187 10.43 -6.60 8.14
CA VAL A 187 10.62 -6.31 6.72
C VAL A 187 10.73 -4.82 6.48
N ILE A 188 11.45 -4.46 5.42
CA ILE A 188 11.44 -3.11 4.85
C ILE A 188 10.32 -3.06 3.80
N VAL A 189 9.39 -2.16 3.98
CA VAL A 189 8.33 -1.91 2.99
C VAL A 189 8.85 -0.93 1.94
N VAL A 190 8.80 -1.31 0.67
CA VAL A 190 9.18 -0.42 -0.44
C VAL A 190 7.96 -0.10 -1.29
N ASP A 191 7.69 1.19 -1.50
CA ASP A 191 6.63 1.66 -2.39
C ASP A 191 7.23 2.45 -3.55
N PRO A 192 7.29 1.88 -4.77
CA PRO A 192 7.85 2.56 -5.94
C PRO A 192 6.95 3.66 -6.51
N PHE A 193 5.71 3.77 -6.04
CA PHE A 193 4.72 4.78 -6.46
C PHE A 193 4.06 5.42 -5.25
N MET A 194 4.87 6.00 -4.36
CA MET A 194 4.45 6.46 -3.03
C MET A 194 3.30 7.49 -3.07
N GLY A 195 3.19 8.29 -4.11
CA GLY A 195 2.20 9.34 -4.26
C GLY A 195 2.19 10.30 -3.07
N SER A 196 1.03 10.48 -2.45
CA SER A 196 0.89 11.29 -1.22
C SER A 196 1.37 10.61 0.06
N GLY A 197 2.06 9.47 -0.01
CA GLY A 197 2.73 8.81 1.11
C GLY A 197 1.84 7.99 2.04
N THR A 198 0.66 7.52 1.63
CA THR A 198 -0.24 6.77 2.52
C THR A 198 0.39 5.48 3.05
N THR A 199 1.17 4.77 2.23
CA THR A 199 1.95 3.59 2.64
C THR A 199 2.97 3.95 3.73
N GLY A 200 3.71 5.04 3.52
CA GLY A 200 4.70 5.54 4.49
C GLY A 200 4.07 6.00 5.80
N VAL A 201 2.90 6.66 5.74
CA VAL A 201 2.12 7.02 6.95
C VAL A 201 1.74 5.77 7.74
N ALA A 202 1.20 4.74 7.06
CA ALA A 202 0.85 3.48 7.72
C ALA A 202 2.09 2.78 8.33
N CYS A 203 3.23 2.82 7.64
CA CYS A 203 4.49 2.29 8.17
C CYS A 203 4.96 3.06 9.41
N ALA A 204 4.93 4.40 9.37
CA ALA A 204 5.32 5.25 10.50
C ALA A 204 4.44 4.99 11.74
N GLU A 205 3.11 4.93 11.57
CA GLU A 205 2.17 4.66 12.65
C GLU A 205 2.31 3.25 13.26
N LEU A 206 2.77 2.28 12.47
CA LEU A 206 2.96 0.89 12.89
C LEU A 206 4.42 0.55 13.25
N GLY A 207 5.32 1.55 13.30
CA GLY A 207 6.74 1.36 13.61
C GLY A 207 7.47 0.47 12.63
N ARG A 208 7.22 0.62 11.31
CA ARG A 208 7.77 -0.22 10.25
C ARG A 208 8.78 0.57 9.41
N LYS A 209 9.84 -0.09 8.98
CA LYS A 209 10.81 0.49 8.04
C LYS A 209 10.17 0.70 6.66
N PHE A 210 10.42 1.87 6.06
CA PHE A 210 9.81 2.25 4.81
C PHE A 210 10.80 2.91 3.86
N ILE A 211 10.70 2.60 2.57
CA ILE A 211 11.38 3.32 1.48
C ILE A 211 10.32 3.68 0.45
N GLY A 212 10.09 4.99 0.26
CA GLY A 212 9.11 5.50 -0.70
C GLY A 212 9.78 6.23 -1.85
N ILE A 213 9.30 6.01 -3.08
CA ILE A 213 9.77 6.69 -4.28
C ILE A 213 8.61 7.43 -4.91
N GLU A 214 8.80 8.69 -5.27
CA GLU A 214 7.83 9.53 -5.94
C GLU A 214 8.53 10.45 -6.94
N MET A 215 8.07 10.47 -8.19
CA MET A 215 8.69 11.27 -9.23
C MET A 215 8.21 12.72 -9.25
N ASP A 216 6.96 12.96 -8.84
CA ASP A 216 6.39 14.30 -8.75
C ASP A 216 6.82 14.97 -7.44
N VAL A 217 7.49 16.13 -7.55
CA VAL A 217 8.02 16.84 -6.39
C VAL A 217 6.91 17.36 -5.46
N ASP A 218 5.76 17.73 -6.01
CA ASP A 218 4.65 18.27 -5.20
C ASP A 218 4.02 17.14 -4.38
N TYR A 219 3.86 15.94 -4.97
CA TYR A 219 3.37 14.76 -4.24
C TYR A 219 4.42 14.27 -3.23
N PHE A 220 5.70 14.33 -3.58
CA PHE A 220 6.79 14.02 -2.67
C PHE A 220 6.77 14.93 -1.43
N ASP A 221 6.61 16.25 -1.59
CA ASP A 221 6.58 17.21 -0.50
C ASP A 221 5.33 16.99 0.39
N ILE A 222 4.19 16.62 -0.18
CA ILE A 222 2.98 16.19 0.57
C ILE A 222 3.27 14.93 1.38
N ALA A 223 3.90 13.92 0.77
CA ALA A 223 4.25 12.67 1.44
C ALA A 223 5.21 12.91 2.61
N GLU A 224 6.25 13.72 2.42
CA GLU A 224 7.20 14.10 3.46
C GLU A 224 6.49 14.69 4.68
N GLN A 225 5.61 15.67 4.48
CA GLN A 225 4.87 16.32 5.57
C GLN A 225 3.96 15.34 6.32
N ARG A 226 3.24 14.48 5.61
CA ARG A 226 2.33 13.50 6.20
C ARG A 226 3.07 12.43 7.00
N ILE A 227 4.17 11.90 6.46
CA ILE A 227 4.98 10.88 7.13
C ILE A 227 5.69 11.48 8.35
N PHE A 228 6.16 12.72 8.26
CA PHE A 228 6.73 13.45 9.41
C PHE A 228 5.70 13.62 10.52
N ALA A 229 4.50 14.07 10.19
CA ALA A 229 3.41 14.23 11.17
C ALA A 229 3.06 12.89 11.85
N ALA A 230 2.93 11.80 11.09
CA ALA A 230 2.62 10.47 11.62
C ALA A 230 3.70 9.93 12.59
N ASN A 231 4.98 10.23 12.33
CA ASN A 231 6.07 9.85 13.22
C ASN A 231 6.08 10.62 14.55
N ASN A 232 5.59 11.86 14.57
CA ASN A 232 5.59 12.70 15.78
C ASN A 232 4.40 12.41 16.71
N VAL A 233 3.28 11.94 16.19
CA VAL A 233 2.12 11.55 17.02
C VAL A 233 2.48 10.38 17.94
N ASN A 234 3.33 9.47 17.50
CA ASN A 234 3.77 8.32 18.30
C ASN A 234 4.74 8.67 19.46
N GLU A 235 5.29 9.89 19.52
CA GLU A 235 6.14 10.35 20.64
C GLU A 235 5.35 10.98 21.80
N SER A 236 4.06 11.23 21.57
CA SER A 236 3.20 11.93 22.52
C SER A 236 2.30 10.97 23.33
N LEU A 237 2.43 9.66 23.13
CA LEU A 237 1.72 8.56 23.80
C LEU A 237 2.69 7.68 24.59
#